data_2a0395ac0e5646e170a840b477cfbdd8
#
_entry.id   2a0395ac0e5646e170a840b477cfbdd8
#
_cell.length_a   1.000
_cell.length_b   1.000
_cell.length_c   1.000
_cell.angle_alpha   90.00
_cell.angle_beta   90.00
_cell.angle_gamma   90.00
#
_symmetry.space_group_name_H-M   'P 1'
#
loop_
_entity.id
_entity.type
_entity.pdbx_description
1 polymer ?
#
loop_
_entity_poly.entity_id
_entity_poly.type
_entity_poly.pdbx_seq_one_letter_code
_entity_poly.pdbx_strand_id
1 'polypeptide(L)'
;MWKTVLRRILVMIPQLFILSLLIFILAKLMPGDPFTGLITPQTDPAALEELRRKAGLLDPWHIQYVRWLKNAVSGNLGMSYTYNVPVKTLIGERAVNTFILSLLSLILTYCIAIPLGMLAGRYQNSFLDKFVTFYNYVSYAIPTFVLSLIMIWFFGYTLGWFPTTGSVTAGLSTGTFGHILDRIYHIILPAITYALLGTTWIVQYLRNEVIDAKNLDYVKTAKSKGVPENKVYSRHIFRNSILPIAAFFGYSITGLLGGSIFIEKIFSYPGMGGLFVNSIITRDYSVVTALILLFGFLTLLGSLLSDIILS
;
A
#
# COMPACT_ATOMS: atom_id res chain seq x y z
N MET A 1 -15.72 -21.52 -9.51
CA MET A 1 -15.43 -20.11 -9.73
C MET A 1 -16.63 -19.20 -9.48
N TRP A 2 -17.73 -19.19 -10.31
CA TRP A 2 -18.85 -18.24 -10.15
C TRP A 2 -19.50 -18.28 -8.75
N LYS A 3 -19.81 -19.47 -8.22
CA LYS A 3 -20.39 -19.61 -6.87
C LYS A 3 -19.48 -19.07 -5.76
N THR A 4 -18.18 -19.28 -5.89
CA THR A 4 -17.17 -18.76 -4.94
C THR A 4 -17.14 -17.23 -4.96
N VAL A 5 -17.08 -16.64 -6.17
CA VAL A 5 -17.10 -15.17 -6.37
C VAL A 5 -18.38 -14.57 -5.78
N LEU A 6 -19.56 -15.14 -6.10
CA LEU A 6 -20.83 -14.64 -5.58
C LEU A 6 -20.90 -14.71 -4.05
N ARG A 7 -20.50 -15.85 -3.46
CA ARG A 7 -20.45 -16.00 -2.00
C ARG A 7 -19.53 -14.96 -1.36
N ARG A 8 -18.36 -14.70 -1.96
CA ARG A 8 -17.40 -13.70 -1.46
C ARG A 8 -17.97 -12.29 -1.54
N ILE A 9 -18.59 -11.91 -2.65
CA ILE A 9 -19.25 -10.60 -2.80
C ILE A 9 -20.36 -10.43 -1.74
N LEU A 10 -21.17 -11.46 -1.51
CA LEU A 10 -22.21 -11.41 -0.49
C LEU A 10 -21.64 -11.22 0.93
N VAL A 11 -20.49 -11.81 1.23
CA VAL A 11 -19.80 -11.65 2.52
C VAL A 11 -19.14 -10.26 2.64
N MET A 12 -18.65 -9.68 1.52
CA MET A 12 -18.06 -8.34 1.52
C MET A 12 -19.06 -7.25 1.92
N ILE A 13 -20.34 -7.38 1.56
CA ILE A 13 -21.37 -6.37 1.87
C ILE A 13 -21.48 -6.13 3.38
N PRO A 14 -21.77 -7.15 4.22
CA PRO A 14 -21.82 -6.95 5.67
C PRO A 14 -20.49 -6.49 6.26
N GLN A 15 -19.35 -6.93 5.72
CA GLN A 15 -18.05 -6.48 6.17
C GLN A 15 -17.85 -4.98 5.92
N LEU A 16 -18.20 -4.49 4.72
CA LEU A 16 -18.15 -3.05 4.40
C LEU A 16 -19.13 -2.24 5.26
N PHE A 17 -20.32 -2.79 5.54
CA PHE A 17 -21.28 -2.14 6.41
C PHE A 17 -20.74 -1.99 7.84
N ILE A 18 -20.20 -3.06 8.41
CA ILE A 18 -19.59 -3.04 9.75
C ILE A 18 -18.40 -2.08 9.77
N LEU A 19 -17.52 -2.14 8.76
CA LEU A 19 -16.41 -1.22 8.63
C LEU A 19 -16.86 0.24 8.58
N SER A 20 -17.89 0.55 7.77
CA SER A 20 -18.42 1.92 7.65
C SER A 20 -18.99 2.43 8.97
N LEU A 21 -19.66 1.57 9.74
CA LEU A 21 -20.19 1.92 11.05
C LEU A 21 -19.05 2.19 12.05
N LEU A 22 -18.04 1.34 12.09
CA LEU A 22 -16.88 1.52 12.96
C LEU A 22 -16.12 2.81 12.63
N ILE A 23 -15.87 3.09 11.34
CA ILE A 23 -15.21 4.32 10.90
C ILE A 23 -16.01 5.55 11.33
N PHE A 24 -17.33 5.53 11.15
CA PHE A 24 -18.18 6.64 11.54
C PHE A 24 -18.16 6.89 13.05
N ILE A 25 -18.24 5.81 13.85
CA ILE A 25 -18.17 5.91 15.33
C ILE A 25 -16.80 6.45 15.75
N LEU A 26 -15.70 5.91 15.19
CA LEU A 26 -14.36 6.38 15.51
C LEU A 26 -14.16 7.85 15.14
N ALA A 27 -14.65 8.28 13.98
CA ALA A 27 -14.62 9.69 13.59
C ALA A 27 -15.39 10.59 14.55
N LYS A 28 -16.52 10.11 15.11
CA LYS A 28 -17.30 10.84 16.12
C LYS A 28 -16.65 10.88 17.50
N LEU A 29 -15.83 9.89 17.83
CA LEU A 29 -15.09 9.86 19.10
C LEU A 29 -13.81 10.71 19.07
N MET A 30 -13.37 11.16 17.90
CA MET A 30 -12.22 12.07 17.79
C MET A 30 -12.56 13.42 18.41
N PRO A 31 -11.66 14.00 19.26
CA PRO A 31 -11.92 15.26 19.95
C PRO A 31 -11.98 16.44 18.97
N GLY A 32 -13.01 17.28 19.12
CA GLY A 32 -13.26 18.43 18.27
C GLY A 32 -14.23 18.15 17.13
N ASP A 33 -14.49 19.17 16.32
CA ASP A 33 -15.30 19.09 15.11
C ASP A 33 -14.55 19.72 13.91
N PRO A 34 -15.05 19.56 12.69
CA PRO A 34 -14.38 20.10 11.49
C PRO A 34 -14.13 21.61 11.53
N PHE A 35 -14.90 22.34 12.32
CA PHE A 35 -14.81 23.80 12.43
C PHE A 35 -13.89 24.27 13.57
N THR A 36 -13.35 23.32 14.36
CA THR A 36 -12.48 23.67 15.51
C THR A 36 -11.25 24.48 15.06
N GLY A 37 -10.72 24.22 13.86
CA GLY A 37 -9.60 24.99 13.28
C GLY A 37 -9.96 26.41 12.82
N LEU A 38 -11.24 26.75 12.73
CA LEU A 38 -11.73 28.09 12.38
C LEU A 38 -11.98 28.98 13.60
N ILE A 39 -11.87 28.43 14.81
CA ILE A 39 -12.12 29.16 16.05
C ILE A 39 -10.93 30.07 16.33
N THR A 40 -11.18 31.38 16.25
CA THR A 40 -10.27 32.44 16.65
C THR A 40 -10.87 33.23 17.79
N PRO A 41 -10.12 34.06 18.53
CA PRO A 41 -10.69 34.92 19.58
C PRO A 41 -11.80 35.88 19.09
N GLN A 42 -11.88 36.11 17.78
CA GLN A 42 -12.86 36.98 17.13
C GLN A 42 -14.03 36.21 16.51
N THR A 43 -14.04 34.87 16.58
CA THR A 43 -15.09 34.05 15.99
C THR A 43 -16.40 34.22 16.77
N ASP A 44 -17.46 34.64 16.09
CA ASP A 44 -18.81 34.71 16.67
C ASP A 44 -19.33 33.29 16.98
N PRO A 45 -19.64 32.97 18.25
CA PRO A 45 -20.17 31.66 18.63
C PRO A 45 -21.46 31.31 17.92
N ALA A 46 -22.33 32.30 17.64
CA ALA A 46 -23.63 32.09 16.99
C ALA A 46 -23.42 31.71 15.50
N ALA A 47 -22.48 32.34 14.82
CA ALA A 47 -22.14 32.01 13.44
C ALA A 47 -21.55 30.59 13.34
N LEU A 48 -20.75 30.18 14.32
CA LEU A 48 -20.16 28.83 14.38
C LEU A 48 -21.24 27.76 14.61
N GLU A 49 -22.17 28.03 15.50
CA GLU A 49 -23.31 27.12 15.76
C GLU A 49 -24.21 26.98 14.54
N GLU A 50 -24.46 28.08 13.83
CA GLU A 50 -25.19 28.04 12.56
C GLU A 50 -24.50 27.20 11.49
N LEU A 51 -23.16 27.30 11.37
CA LEU A 51 -22.36 26.45 10.48
C LEU A 51 -22.48 24.97 10.86
N ARG A 52 -22.40 24.64 12.15
CA ARG A 52 -22.61 23.27 12.66
C ARG A 52 -24.00 22.75 12.33
N ARG A 53 -25.03 23.56 12.49
CA ARG A 53 -26.41 23.21 12.16
C ARG A 53 -26.58 22.99 10.65
N LYS A 54 -26.05 23.87 9.79
CA LYS A 54 -26.09 23.73 8.32
C LYS A 54 -25.34 22.49 7.86
N ALA A 55 -24.22 22.14 8.51
CA ALA A 55 -23.47 20.92 8.25
C ALA A 55 -24.15 19.65 8.80
N GLY A 56 -25.24 19.79 9.57
CA GLY A 56 -25.98 18.69 10.18
C GLY A 56 -25.21 17.99 11.29
N LEU A 57 -24.25 18.65 11.92
CA LEU A 57 -23.44 18.08 13.02
C LEU A 57 -24.23 18.02 14.34
N LEU A 58 -25.33 18.78 14.45
CA LEU A 58 -26.22 18.79 15.61
C LEU A 58 -27.32 17.71 15.51
N ASP A 59 -27.45 17.04 14.35
CA ASP A 59 -28.45 15.98 14.20
C ASP A 59 -28.05 14.74 15.03
N PRO A 60 -28.99 13.85 15.38
CA PRO A 60 -28.73 12.57 16.01
C PRO A 60 -27.73 11.71 15.17
N TRP A 61 -26.86 10.96 15.81
CA TRP A 61 -25.81 10.20 15.16
C TRP A 61 -26.30 9.25 14.07
N HIS A 62 -27.42 8.60 14.25
CA HIS A 62 -28.00 7.71 13.25
C HIS A 62 -28.42 8.45 11.96
N ILE A 63 -28.95 9.70 12.09
CA ILE A 63 -29.24 10.53 10.92
C ILE A 63 -27.98 10.96 10.20
N GLN A 64 -26.97 11.37 10.96
CA GLN A 64 -25.68 11.74 10.40
C GLN A 64 -25.03 10.56 9.67
N TYR A 65 -25.08 9.35 10.25
CA TYR A 65 -24.56 8.13 9.64
C TYR A 65 -25.25 7.80 8.31
N VAL A 66 -26.58 7.78 8.30
CA VAL A 66 -27.34 7.48 7.08
C VAL A 66 -27.06 8.51 5.98
N ARG A 67 -26.98 9.79 6.33
CA ARG A 67 -26.62 10.86 5.38
C ARG A 67 -25.19 10.66 4.83
N TRP A 68 -24.24 10.40 5.70
CA TRP A 68 -22.84 10.14 5.32
C TRP A 68 -22.73 8.91 4.43
N LEU A 69 -23.37 7.80 4.79
CA LEU A 69 -23.34 6.57 4.01
C LEU A 69 -23.97 6.76 2.63
N LYS A 70 -25.13 7.44 2.55
CA LYS A 70 -25.79 7.78 1.28
C LYS A 70 -24.85 8.60 0.38
N ASN A 71 -24.19 9.61 0.92
CA ASN A 71 -23.22 10.42 0.20
C ASN A 71 -22.03 9.59 -0.26
N ALA A 72 -21.45 8.75 0.60
CA ALA A 72 -20.32 7.89 0.25
C ALA A 72 -20.67 6.94 -0.91
N VAL A 73 -21.85 6.28 -0.86
CA VAL A 73 -22.31 5.38 -1.93
C VAL A 73 -22.57 6.13 -3.24
N SER A 74 -23.02 7.40 -3.19
CA SER A 74 -23.19 8.24 -4.38
C SER A 74 -21.87 8.83 -4.92
N GLY A 75 -20.72 8.51 -4.29
CA GLY A 75 -19.41 9.03 -4.68
C GLY A 75 -19.11 10.45 -4.20
N ASN A 76 -19.99 11.02 -3.36
CA ASN A 76 -19.76 12.30 -2.69
C ASN A 76 -19.08 12.04 -1.33
N LEU A 77 -17.76 12.18 -1.31
CA LEU A 77 -16.93 11.98 -0.11
C LEU A 77 -16.81 13.28 0.74
N GLY A 78 -17.50 14.34 0.36
CA GLY A 78 -17.48 15.63 1.04
C GLY A 78 -16.30 16.52 0.62
N MET A 79 -16.09 17.57 1.41
CA MET A 79 -15.00 18.54 1.24
C MET A 79 -13.93 18.29 2.29
N SER A 80 -12.67 18.44 1.89
CA SER A 80 -11.54 18.54 2.82
C SER A 80 -11.59 19.90 3.53
N TYR A 81 -11.53 19.89 4.84
CA TYR A 81 -11.51 21.13 5.63
C TYR A 81 -10.12 21.78 5.64
N THR A 82 -9.07 20.99 5.52
CA THR A 82 -7.68 21.47 5.50
C THR A 82 -7.30 22.04 4.14
N TYR A 83 -7.69 21.37 3.06
CA TYR A 83 -7.27 21.73 1.68
C TYR A 83 -8.33 22.53 0.93
N ASN A 84 -9.56 22.66 1.45
CA ASN A 84 -10.69 23.37 0.82
C ASN A 84 -11.01 22.90 -0.61
N VAL A 85 -10.84 21.60 -0.88
CA VAL A 85 -11.14 20.95 -2.15
C VAL A 85 -11.98 19.69 -1.94
N PRO A 86 -12.71 19.21 -2.95
CA PRO A 86 -13.45 17.95 -2.84
C PRO A 86 -12.49 16.79 -2.50
N VAL A 87 -12.87 15.97 -1.51
CA VAL A 87 -12.06 14.81 -1.07
C VAL A 87 -11.77 13.87 -2.23
N LYS A 88 -12.72 13.66 -3.14
CA LYS A 88 -12.57 12.83 -4.33
C LYS A 88 -11.42 13.31 -5.22
N THR A 89 -11.31 14.62 -5.46
CA THR A 89 -10.23 15.22 -6.27
C THR A 89 -8.88 15.03 -5.58
N LEU A 90 -8.81 15.35 -4.29
CA LEU A 90 -7.60 15.22 -3.48
C LEU A 90 -7.09 13.77 -3.44
N ILE A 91 -7.98 12.80 -3.22
CA ILE A 91 -7.64 11.38 -3.25
C ILE A 91 -7.17 10.97 -4.66
N GLY A 92 -7.85 11.41 -5.72
CA GLY A 92 -7.49 11.07 -7.09
C GLY A 92 -6.07 11.49 -7.46
N GLU A 93 -5.66 12.72 -7.12
CA GLU A 93 -4.31 13.22 -7.36
C GLU A 93 -3.25 12.41 -6.60
N ARG A 94 -3.52 12.10 -5.33
CA ARG A 94 -2.60 11.34 -4.47
C ARG A 94 -2.54 9.86 -4.85
N ALA A 95 -3.65 9.27 -5.27
CA ALA A 95 -3.75 7.88 -5.67
C ALA A 95 -2.84 7.55 -6.86
N VAL A 96 -2.74 8.44 -7.85
CA VAL A 96 -1.84 8.25 -9.00
C VAL A 96 -0.37 8.14 -8.55
N ASN A 97 0.06 9.02 -7.66
CA ASN A 97 1.43 9.00 -7.14
C ASN A 97 1.71 7.71 -6.34
N THR A 98 0.84 7.37 -5.39
CA THR A 98 0.96 6.13 -4.62
C THR A 98 0.96 4.90 -5.51
N PHE A 99 0.07 4.85 -6.51
CA PHE A 99 -0.01 3.74 -7.45
C PHE A 99 1.30 3.54 -8.22
N ILE A 100 1.87 4.62 -8.79
CA ILE A 100 3.12 4.53 -9.57
C ILE A 100 4.28 4.09 -8.66
N LEU A 101 4.40 4.68 -7.47
CA LEU A 101 5.43 4.30 -6.49
C LEU A 101 5.31 2.82 -6.11
N SER A 102 4.11 2.40 -5.70
CA SER A 102 3.86 1.03 -5.25
C SER A 102 4.02 0.00 -6.37
N LEU A 103 3.59 0.35 -7.59
CA LEU A 103 3.76 -0.52 -8.76
C LEU A 103 5.23 -0.74 -9.10
N LEU A 104 6.03 0.33 -9.14
CA LEU A 104 7.46 0.21 -9.38
C LEU A 104 8.14 -0.59 -8.26
N SER A 105 7.78 -0.30 -7.00
CA SER A 105 8.30 -1.06 -5.86
C SER A 105 7.93 -2.54 -5.92
N LEU A 106 6.69 -2.86 -6.32
CA LEU A 106 6.21 -4.24 -6.48
C LEU A 106 7.00 -4.98 -7.56
N ILE A 107 7.19 -4.36 -8.72
CA ILE A 107 8.00 -4.94 -9.81
C ILE A 107 9.41 -5.22 -9.34
N LEU A 108 10.07 -4.24 -8.71
CA LEU A 108 11.42 -4.41 -8.17
C LEU A 108 11.47 -5.51 -7.10
N THR A 109 10.48 -5.55 -6.20
CA THR A 109 10.37 -6.59 -5.18
C THR A 109 10.38 -7.98 -5.79
N TYR A 110 9.51 -8.25 -6.77
CA TYR A 110 9.43 -9.57 -7.40
C TYR A 110 10.65 -9.88 -8.26
N CYS A 111 11.19 -8.90 -8.98
CA CYS A 111 12.41 -9.05 -9.77
C CYS A 111 13.63 -9.42 -8.91
N ILE A 112 13.69 -8.95 -7.67
CA ILE A 112 14.77 -9.26 -6.72
C ILE A 112 14.47 -10.54 -5.94
N ALA A 113 13.25 -10.65 -5.40
CA ALA A 113 12.91 -11.70 -4.46
C ALA A 113 12.83 -13.09 -5.10
N ILE A 114 12.28 -13.19 -6.31
CA ILE A 114 12.13 -14.49 -6.98
C ILE A 114 13.50 -15.13 -7.28
N PRO A 115 14.46 -14.44 -7.94
CA PRO A 115 15.78 -15.01 -8.15
C PRO A 115 16.51 -15.36 -6.85
N LEU A 116 16.47 -14.45 -5.85
CA LEU A 116 17.16 -14.69 -4.58
C LEU A 116 16.58 -15.88 -3.82
N GLY A 117 15.26 -15.99 -3.72
CA GLY A 117 14.57 -17.11 -3.05
C GLY A 117 14.84 -18.45 -3.74
N MET A 118 14.77 -18.46 -5.08
CA MET A 118 15.09 -19.65 -5.89
C MET A 118 16.55 -20.09 -5.72
N LEU A 119 17.50 -19.16 -5.78
CA LEU A 119 18.92 -19.46 -5.65
C LEU A 119 19.27 -19.91 -4.23
N ALA A 120 18.75 -19.24 -3.20
CA ALA A 120 18.95 -19.62 -1.81
C ALA A 120 18.37 -21.00 -1.51
N GLY A 121 17.14 -21.30 -1.98
CA GLY A 121 16.54 -22.62 -1.84
C GLY A 121 17.26 -23.73 -2.61
N ARG A 122 17.75 -23.43 -3.83
CA ARG A 122 18.53 -24.35 -4.64
C ARG A 122 19.84 -24.72 -3.97
N TYR A 123 20.61 -23.72 -3.55
CA TYR A 123 21.95 -23.89 -2.96
C TYR A 123 21.91 -23.80 -1.43
N GLN A 124 20.97 -24.51 -0.83
CA GLN A 124 20.76 -24.57 0.63
C GLN A 124 22.10 -24.84 1.37
N ASN A 125 22.31 -24.13 2.48
CA ASN A 125 23.50 -24.16 3.32
C ASN A 125 24.81 -23.62 2.66
N SER A 126 24.76 -23.16 1.42
CA SER A 126 25.87 -22.48 0.77
C SER A 126 26.13 -21.09 1.34
N PHE A 127 27.25 -20.45 0.95
CA PHE A 127 27.54 -19.06 1.30
C PHE A 127 26.43 -18.10 0.80
N LEU A 128 25.94 -18.33 -0.43
CA LEU A 128 24.84 -17.54 -1.02
C LEU A 128 23.58 -17.64 -0.15
N ASP A 129 23.18 -18.84 0.25
CA ASP A 129 22.02 -19.06 1.11
C ASP A 129 22.17 -18.35 2.47
N LYS A 130 23.34 -18.47 3.08
CA LYS A 130 23.64 -17.77 4.35
C LYS A 130 23.61 -16.26 4.19
N PHE A 131 24.14 -15.72 3.09
CA PHE A 131 24.10 -14.28 2.80
C PHE A 131 22.66 -13.78 2.59
N VAL A 132 21.86 -14.47 1.78
CA VAL A 132 20.46 -14.13 1.55
C VAL A 132 19.65 -14.22 2.85
N THR A 133 19.90 -15.23 3.67
CA THR A 133 19.25 -15.37 4.97
C THR A 133 19.65 -14.25 5.93
N PHE A 134 20.92 -13.86 5.97
CA PHE A 134 21.42 -12.72 6.74
C PHE A 134 20.77 -11.42 6.27
N TYR A 135 20.73 -11.17 4.96
CA TYR A 135 20.03 -10.03 4.36
C TYR A 135 18.56 -9.97 4.82
N ASN A 136 17.85 -11.11 4.78
CA ASN A 136 16.46 -11.18 5.22
C ASN A 136 16.30 -10.80 6.69
N TYR A 137 17.16 -11.31 7.58
CA TYR A 137 17.09 -10.96 9.00
C TYR A 137 17.36 -9.48 9.25
N VAL A 138 18.36 -8.92 8.57
CA VAL A 138 18.67 -7.49 8.67
C VAL A 138 17.51 -6.65 8.15
N SER A 139 16.98 -6.98 6.98
CA SER A 139 15.84 -6.25 6.38
C SER A 139 14.58 -6.33 7.25
N TYR A 140 14.33 -7.47 7.91
CA TYR A 140 13.20 -7.63 8.82
C TYR A 140 13.38 -6.84 10.13
N ALA A 141 14.62 -6.75 10.62
CA ALA A 141 14.92 -6.07 11.88
C ALA A 141 14.94 -4.54 11.75
N ILE A 142 15.24 -4.00 10.55
CA ILE A 142 15.33 -2.56 10.34
C ILE A 142 13.92 -1.96 10.16
N PRO A 143 13.50 -1.00 11.00
CA PRO A 143 12.27 -0.27 10.78
C PRO A 143 12.28 0.49 9.45
N THR A 144 11.15 0.52 8.75
CA THR A 144 11.00 1.18 7.44
C THR A 144 11.51 2.62 7.43
N PHE A 145 11.21 3.39 8.47
CA PHE A 145 11.64 4.78 8.56
C PHE A 145 13.17 4.91 8.71
N VAL A 146 13.81 3.99 9.44
CA VAL A 146 15.28 3.99 9.62
C VAL A 146 15.96 3.70 8.28
N LEU A 147 15.51 2.65 7.56
CA LEU A 147 16.06 2.37 6.23
C LEU A 147 15.87 3.56 5.29
N SER A 148 14.69 4.18 5.30
CA SER A 148 14.42 5.36 4.46
C SER A 148 15.39 6.51 4.72
N LEU A 149 15.66 6.80 6.01
CA LEU A 149 16.63 7.84 6.39
C LEU A 149 18.06 7.49 5.97
N ILE A 150 18.47 6.24 6.14
CA ILE A 150 19.79 5.76 5.68
C ILE A 150 19.93 5.91 4.16
N MET A 151 18.91 5.53 3.41
CA MET A 151 18.91 5.63 1.95
C MET A 151 18.99 7.08 1.48
N ILE A 152 18.23 7.99 2.09
CA ILE A 152 18.31 9.43 1.79
C ILE A 152 19.68 9.99 2.15
N TRP A 153 20.18 9.68 3.35
CA TRP A 153 21.47 10.17 3.80
C TRP A 153 22.60 9.69 2.87
N PHE A 154 22.65 8.40 2.56
CA PHE A 154 23.74 7.84 1.79
C PHE A 154 23.64 8.19 0.30
N PHE A 155 22.51 7.87 -0.34
CA PHE A 155 22.35 8.04 -1.80
C PHE A 155 21.92 9.47 -2.18
N GLY A 156 21.21 10.17 -1.32
CA GLY A 156 20.76 11.53 -1.60
C GLY A 156 21.78 12.58 -1.20
N TYR A 157 22.22 12.59 0.07
CA TYR A 157 23.10 13.64 0.56
C TYR A 157 24.59 13.32 0.33
N THR A 158 25.05 12.09 0.67
CA THR A 158 26.51 11.78 0.60
C THR A 158 26.97 11.58 -0.83
N LEU A 159 26.25 10.82 -1.64
CA LEU A 159 26.60 10.53 -3.03
C LEU A 159 25.97 11.53 -4.02
N GLY A 160 24.87 12.19 -3.65
CA GLY A 160 24.16 13.09 -4.56
C GLY A 160 23.54 12.40 -5.79
N TRP A 161 23.30 11.09 -5.70
CA TRP A 161 22.81 10.32 -6.85
C TRP A 161 21.31 10.46 -7.07
N PHE A 162 20.53 10.76 -6.04
CA PHE A 162 19.07 10.83 -6.14
C PHE A 162 18.52 12.03 -5.38
N PRO A 163 17.35 12.55 -5.80
CA PRO A 163 16.63 13.56 -5.05
C PRO A 163 16.23 13.05 -3.67
N THR A 164 16.26 13.93 -2.69
CA THR A 164 15.97 13.57 -1.29
C THR A 164 14.49 13.70 -0.93
N THR A 165 13.73 14.50 -1.67
CA THR A 165 12.34 14.84 -1.36
C THR A 165 11.50 15.13 -2.59
N GLY A 166 10.18 14.96 -2.45
CA GLY A 166 9.20 15.34 -3.46
C GLY A 166 8.99 14.29 -4.55
N SER A 167 8.18 14.62 -5.54
CA SER A 167 7.87 13.78 -6.71
C SER A 167 8.33 14.39 -8.03
N VAL A 168 8.81 15.64 -7.98
CA VAL A 168 9.30 16.40 -9.13
C VAL A 168 10.07 17.62 -8.65
N THR A 169 11.06 18.07 -9.42
CA THR A 169 11.81 19.31 -9.15
C THR A 169 10.90 20.53 -9.33
N ALA A 170 10.92 21.43 -8.36
CA ALA A 170 10.11 22.66 -8.42
C ALA A 170 10.47 23.50 -9.65
N GLY A 171 9.45 24.04 -10.31
CA GLY A 171 9.61 24.90 -11.48
C GLY A 171 9.65 24.20 -12.84
N LEU A 172 9.63 22.85 -12.89
CA LEU A 172 9.50 22.12 -14.16
C LEU A 172 8.09 22.18 -14.71
N SER A 173 7.98 22.58 -15.99
CA SER A 173 6.69 22.68 -16.70
C SER A 173 6.05 21.30 -16.83
N THR A 174 4.78 21.18 -16.40
CA THR A 174 3.99 19.97 -16.55
C THR A 174 3.79 19.59 -18.02
N GLY A 175 3.77 18.28 -18.32
CA GLY A 175 3.54 17.78 -19.66
C GLY A 175 4.76 17.74 -20.58
N THR A 176 5.94 18.18 -20.13
CA THR A 176 7.19 18.06 -20.90
C THR A 176 7.84 16.69 -20.69
N PHE A 177 8.64 16.23 -21.66
CA PHE A 177 9.42 15.01 -21.53
C PHE A 177 10.39 15.08 -20.32
N GLY A 178 10.98 16.26 -20.09
CA GLY A 178 11.83 16.51 -18.92
C GLY A 178 11.08 16.30 -17.59
N HIS A 179 9.84 16.73 -17.50
CA HIS A 179 9.00 16.49 -16.32
C HIS A 179 8.75 14.99 -16.05
N ILE A 180 8.55 14.19 -17.11
CA ILE A 180 8.36 12.74 -16.95
C ILE A 180 9.65 12.08 -16.46
N LEU A 181 10.80 12.41 -17.04
CA LEU A 181 12.09 11.89 -16.60
C LEU A 181 12.42 12.28 -15.15
N ASP A 182 12.13 13.51 -14.78
CA ASP A 182 12.34 14.01 -13.43
C ASP A 182 11.45 13.27 -12.42
N ARG A 183 10.18 13.02 -12.75
CA ARG A 183 9.30 12.17 -11.92
C ARG A 183 9.84 10.75 -11.75
N ILE A 184 10.36 10.15 -12.81
CA ILE A 184 10.99 8.83 -12.73
C ILE A 184 12.20 8.89 -11.81
N TYR A 185 13.01 9.93 -11.92
CA TYR A 185 14.20 10.12 -11.10
C TYR A 185 13.88 10.24 -9.60
N HIS A 186 12.83 11.00 -9.25
CA HIS A 186 12.38 11.16 -7.87
C HIS A 186 11.79 9.89 -7.26
N ILE A 187 11.25 8.98 -8.07
CA ILE A 187 10.59 7.78 -7.57
C ILE A 187 11.55 6.60 -7.35
N ILE A 188 12.73 6.60 -7.97
CA ILE A 188 13.65 5.46 -7.94
C ILE A 188 14.08 5.11 -6.51
N LEU A 189 14.60 6.08 -5.77
CA LEU A 189 15.12 5.84 -4.41
C LEU A 189 14.01 5.40 -3.42
N PRO A 190 12.84 6.06 -3.36
CA PRO A 190 11.69 5.57 -2.58
C PRO A 190 11.26 4.16 -2.99
N ALA A 191 11.21 3.87 -4.30
CA ALA A 191 10.78 2.56 -4.80
C ALA A 191 11.76 1.45 -4.45
N ILE A 192 13.07 1.67 -4.58
CA ILE A 192 14.10 0.72 -4.15
C ILE A 192 14.01 0.48 -2.65
N THR A 193 13.87 1.55 -1.86
CA THR A 193 13.75 1.45 -0.40
C THR A 193 12.56 0.57 0.00
N TYR A 194 11.41 0.80 -0.64
CA TYR A 194 10.19 0.01 -0.39
C TYR A 194 10.35 -1.43 -0.86
N ALA A 195 10.96 -1.64 -2.04
CA ALA A 195 11.19 -2.96 -2.60
C ALA A 195 12.11 -3.83 -1.73
N LEU A 196 13.21 -3.27 -1.21
CA LEU A 196 14.15 -4.00 -0.37
C LEU A 196 13.46 -4.62 0.86
N LEU A 197 12.57 -3.88 1.52
CA LEU A 197 11.78 -4.39 2.64
C LEU A 197 10.74 -5.42 2.21
N GLY A 198 10.11 -5.19 1.06
CA GLY A 198 9.09 -6.10 0.50
C GLY A 198 9.64 -7.46 0.09
N THR A 199 10.93 -7.55 -0.24
CA THR A 199 11.56 -8.82 -0.66
C THR A 199 11.62 -9.86 0.44
N THR A 200 11.77 -9.45 1.69
CA THR A 200 12.09 -10.33 2.83
C THR A 200 11.12 -11.50 2.95
N TRP A 201 9.83 -11.21 2.94
CA TRP A 201 8.80 -12.22 3.05
C TRP A 201 8.80 -13.18 1.85
N ILE A 202 8.86 -12.65 0.63
CA ILE A 202 8.81 -13.44 -0.60
C ILE A 202 10.04 -14.34 -0.73
N VAL A 203 11.22 -13.80 -0.45
CA VAL A 203 12.49 -14.57 -0.49
C VAL A 203 12.43 -15.73 0.49
N GLN A 204 12.07 -15.46 1.75
CA GLN A 204 12.05 -16.49 2.79
C GLN A 204 11.03 -17.60 2.47
N TYR A 205 9.85 -17.20 2.02
CA TYR A 205 8.79 -18.13 1.68
C TYR A 205 9.20 -19.00 0.48
N LEU A 206 9.65 -18.37 -0.62
CA LEU A 206 10.07 -19.10 -1.81
C LEU A 206 11.25 -20.03 -1.55
N ARG A 207 12.22 -19.58 -0.74
CA ARG A 207 13.34 -20.42 -0.31
C ARG A 207 12.86 -21.71 0.36
N ASN A 208 11.95 -21.59 1.32
CA ASN A 208 11.43 -22.75 2.04
C ASN A 208 10.65 -23.69 1.11
N GLU A 209 9.76 -23.16 0.28
CA GLU A 209 9.02 -23.93 -0.71
C GLU A 209 9.94 -24.69 -1.70
N VAL A 210 11.04 -24.07 -2.12
CA VAL A 210 12.03 -24.72 -2.99
C VAL A 210 12.77 -25.83 -2.25
N ILE A 211 13.09 -25.64 -0.97
CA ILE A 211 13.74 -26.67 -0.14
C ILE A 211 12.81 -27.87 0.05
N ASP A 212 11.54 -27.64 0.32
CA ASP A 212 10.56 -28.72 0.51
C ASP A 212 10.29 -29.44 -0.82
N ALA A 213 10.09 -28.71 -1.90
CA ALA A 213 9.83 -29.25 -3.22
C ALA A 213 10.95 -30.16 -3.74
N LYS A 214 12.22 -29.90 -3.40
CA LYS A 214 13.36 -30.73 -3.83
C LYS A 214 13.23 -32.22 -3.47
N ASN A 215 12.53 -32.51 -2.39
CA ASN A 215 12.41 -33.85 -1.82
C ASN A 215 11.16 -34.61 -2.31
N LEU A 216 10.30 -33.96 -3.07
CA LEU A 216 9.04 -34.54 -3.53
C LEU A 216 9.24 -35.55 -4.69
N ASP A 217 8.36 -36.54 -4.77
CA ASP A 217 8.51 -37.67 -5.69
C ASP A 217 8.46 -37.28 -7.18
N TYR A 218 7.72 -36.25 -7.54
CA TYR A 218 7.73 -35.74 -8.92
C TYR A 218 9.11 -35.20 -9.35
N VAL A 219 9.89 -34.64 -8.40
CA VAL A 219 11.24 -34.16 -8.65
C VAL A 219 12.20 -35.35 -8.81
N LYS A 220 12.08 -36.38 -7.96
CA LYS A 220 12.84 -37.61 -8.08
C LYS A 220 12.57 -38.27 -9.43
N THR A 221 11.28 -38.38 -9.82
CA THR A 221 10.85 -38.93 -11.12
C THR A 221 11.46 -38.14 -12.30
N ALA A 222 11.46 -36.81 -12.24
CA ALA A 222 12.05 -35.99 -13.30
C ALA A 222 13.57 -36.23 -13.42
N LYS A 223 14.28 -36.31 -12.28
CA LYS A 223 15.71 -36.64 -12.25
C LYS A 223 16.00 -38.04 -12.79
N SER A 224 15.21 -39.05 -12.41
CA SER A 224 15.36 -40.43 -12.90
C SER A 224 15.11 -40.56 -14.41
N LYS A 225 14.31 -39.66 -15.00
CA LYS A 225 14.11 -39.54 -16.46
C LYS A 225 15.22 -38.76 -17.16
N GLY A 226 16.31 -38.37 -16.46
CA GLY A 226 17.45 -37.68 -17.06
C GLY A 226 17.17 -36.20 -17.40
N VAL A 227 16.14 -35.58 -16.83
CA VAL A 227 15.87 -34.14 -17.04
C VAL A 227 17.02 -33.31 -16.47
N PRO A 228 17.64 -32.41 -17.26
CA PRO A 228 18.73 -31.56 -16.80
C PRO A 228 18.35 -30.76 -15.55
N GLU A 229 19.26 -30.62 -14.61
CA GLU A 229 19.00 -30.01 -13.30
C GLU A 229 18.39 -28.61 -13.40
N ASN A 230 18.89 -27.76 -14.30
CA ASN A 230 18.31 -26.43 -14.52
C ASN A 230 16.84 -26.48 -14.95
N LYS A 231 16.45 -27.47 -15.75
CA LYS A 231 15.05 -27.69 -16.15
C LYS A 231 14.21 -28.23 -14.99
N VAL A 232 14.79 -29.07 -14.12
CA VAL A 232 14.12 -29.52 -12.90
C VAL A 232 13.76 -28.34 -12.02
N TYR A 233 14.69 -27.43 -11.76
CA TYR A 233 14.42 -26.24 -10.94
C TYR A 233 13.48 -25.24 -11.61
N SER A 234 13.69 -24.89 -12.88
CA SER A 234 12.87 -23.86 -13.55
C SER A 234 11.47 -24.33 -13.93
N ARG A 235 11.26 -25.60 -14.21
CA ARG A 235 9.98 -26.12 -14.71
C ARG A 235 9.18 -26.91 -13.67
N HIS A 236 9.85 -27.74 -12.87
CA HIS A 236 9.15 -28.63 -11.93
C HIS A 236 9.08 -28.02 -10.53
N ILE A 237 10.19 -27.52 -10.00
CA ILE A 237 10.22 -26.96 -8.64
C ILE A 237 9.59 -25.57 -8.63
N PHE A 238 10.05 -24.64 -9.46
CA PHE A 238 9.55 -23.26 -9.48
C PHE A 238 8.03 -23.19 -9.66
N ARG A 239 7.49 -23.95 -10.59
CA ARG A 239 6.05 -23.93 -10.88
C ARG A 239 5.19 -24.25 -9.64
N ASN A 240 5.64 -25.16 -8.81
CA ASN A 240 4.91 -25.52 -7.59
C ASN A 240 5.23 -24.55 -6.43
N SER A 241 6.50 -24.18 -6.29
CA SER A 241 6.93 -23.28 -5.20
C SER A 241 6.41 -21.84 -5.32
N ILE A 242 6.02 -21.39 -6.53
CA ILE A 242 5.48 -20.04 -6.75
C ILE A 242 3.99 -19.92 -6.42
N LEU A 243 3.25 -21.04 -6.33
CA LEU A 243 1.79 -21.04 -6.16
C LEU A 243 1.32 -20.25 -4.92
N PRO A 244 1.91 -20.43 -3.73
CA PRO A 244 1.51 -19.64 -2.56
C PRO A 244 1.78 -18.14 -2.74
N ILE A 245 2.88 -17.78 -3.41
CA ILE A 245 3.20 -16.39 -3.70
C ILE A 245 2.19 -15.79 -4.68
N ALA A 246 1.81 -16.54 -5.71
CA ALA A 246 0.77 -16.14 -6.65
C ALA A 246 -0.58 -15.88 -5.96
N ALA A 247 -0.91 -16.67 -4.92
CA ALA A 247 -2.09 -16.45 -4.11
C ALA A 247 -2.13 -15.08 -3.45
N PHE A 248 -1.00 -14.61 -2.91
CA PHE A 248 -0.90 -13.28 -2.30
C PHE A 248 -0.80 -12.12 -3.30
N PHE A 249 -0.62 -12.42 -4.59
CA PHE A 249 -0.52 -11.39 -5.62
C PHE A 249 -1.80 -10.54 -5.74
N GLY A 250 -2.98 -11.14 -5.50
CA GLY A 250 -4.25 -10.40 -5.42
C GLY A 250 -4.24 -9.29 -4.37
N TYR A 251 -3.72 -9.57 -3.18
CA TYR A 251 -3.54 -8.56 -2.15
C TYR A 251 -2.50 -7.51 -2.53
N SER A 252 -1.41 -7.93 -3.18
CA SER A 252 -0.36 -7.00 -3.63
C SER A 252 -0.90 -5.97 -4.62
N ILE A 253 -1.77 -6.39 -5.57
CA ILE A 253 -2.38 -5.49 -6.56
C ILE A 253 -3.27 -4.43 -5.86
N THR A 254 -4.12 -4.85 -4.96
CA THR A 254 -5.01 -3.89 -4.26
C THR A 254 -4.26 -3.06 -3.23
N GLY A 255 -3.18 -3.59 -2.67
CA GLY A 255 -2.25 -2.88 -1.82
C GLY A 255 -1.50 -1.74 -2.51
N LEU A 256 -1.47 -1.70 -3.87
CA LEU A 256 -0.82 -0.62 -4.62
C LEU A 256 -1.36 0.78 -4.28
N LEU A 257 -2.62 0.88 -3.89
CA LEU A 257 -3.23 2.13 -3.46
C LEU A 257 -3.12 2.39 -1.95
N GLY A 258 -2.75 1.38 -1.15
CA GLY A 258 -2.51 1.53 0.28
C GLY A 258 -1.25 2.35 0.60
N GLY A 259 -0.27 2.30 -0.29
CA GLY A 259 1.01 3.00 -0.16
C GLY A 259 1.83 2.58 1.06
N SER A 260 2.93 3.27 1.26
CA SER A 260 3.72 3.18 2.49
C SER A 260 3.78 4.54 3.16
N ILE A 261 3.08 4.67 4.27
CA ILE A 261 3.03 5.90 5.06
C ILE A 261 4.44 6.44 5.37
N PHE A 262 5.33 5.56 5.82
CA PHE A 262 6.69 5.96 6.21
C PHE A 262 7.54 6.38 5.00
N ILE A 263 7.49 5.64 3.90
CA ILE A 263 8.21 5.99 2.67
C ILE A 263 7.72 7.34 2.14
N GLU A 264 6.41 7.50 1.95
CA GLU A 264 5.83 8.74 1.43
C GLU A 264 6.12 9.94 2.34
N LYS A 265 6.08 9.74 3.67
CA LYS A 265 6.33 10.82 4.62
C LYS A 265 7.81 11.24 4.65
N ILE A 266 8.74 10.28 4.70
CA ILE A 266 10.18 10.56 4.82
C ILE A 266 10.74 11.15 3.53
N PHE A 267 10.34 10.60 2.38
CA PHE A 267 10.71 11.15 1.08
C PHE A 267 9.87 12.38 0.68
N SER A 268 8.95 12.84 1.53
CA SER A 268 7.99 13.92 1.22
C SER A 268 7.27 13.67 -0.13
N TYR A 269 7.06 12.40 -0.47
CA TYR A 269 6.41 12.00 -1.70
C TYR A 269 4.89 12.17 -1.56
N PRO A 270 4.23 12.93 -2.45
CA PRO A 270 2.84 13.33 -2.28
C PRO A 270 1.85 12.19 -2.60
N GLY A 271 1.75 11.20 -1.71
CA GLY A 271 0.89 10.04 -1.83
C GLY A 271 -0.27 9.99 -0.84
N MET A 272 -1.03 8.88 -0.88
CA MET A 272 -2.23 8.66 -0.06
C MET A 272 -1.91 8.38 1.41
N GLY A 273 -0.80 7.67 1.68
CA GLY A 273 -0.38 7.39 3.06
C GLY A 273 0.06 8.66 3.79
N GLY A 274 0.81 9.55 3.10
CA GLY A 274 1.16 10.86 3.61
C GLY A 274 -0.07 11.75 3.83
N LEU A 275 -1.03 11.73 2.90
CA LEU A 275 -2.32 12.42 3.03
C LEU A 275 -3.08 11.92 4.26
N PHE A 276 -3.16 10.60 4.46
CA PHE A 276 -3.86 9.98 5.59
C PHE A 276 -3.33 10.47 6.94
N VAL A 277 -2.00 10.40 7.15
CA VAL A 277 -1.39 10.87 8.41
C VAL A 277 -1.60 12.37 8.61
N ASN A 278 -1.41 13.18 7.59
CA ASN A 278 -1.62 14.62 7.70
C ASN A 278 -3.08 14.94 8.07
N SER A 279 -4.04 14.24 7.46
CA SER A 279 -5.48 14.45 7.73
C SER A 279 -5.88 14.03 9.14
N ILE A 280 -5.21 13.03 9.73
CA ILE A 280 -5.39 12.67 11.15
C ILE A 280 -4.88 13.80 12.04
N ILE A 281 -3.68 14.31 11.78
CA ILE A 281 -3.06 15.38 12.56
C ILE A 281 -3.88 16.67 12.49
N THR A 282 -4.37 17.03 11.29
CA THR A 282 -5.17 18.23 11.06
C THR A 282 -6.66 18.03 11.34
N ARG A 283 -7.07 16.82 11.76
CA ARG A 283 -8.47 16.46 12.07
C ARG A 283 -9.42 16.63 10.87
N ASP A 284 -8.94 16.35 9.67
CA ASP A 284 -9.75 16.38 8.46
C ASP A 284 -10.57 15.08 8.35
N TYR A 285 -11.68 15.03 9.09
CA TYR A 285 -12.53 13.83 9.21
C TYR A 285 -13.04 13.32 7.88
N SER A 286 -13.36 14.21 6.94
CA SER A 286 -13.87 13.83 5.62
C SER A 286 -12.83 13.02 4.86
N VAL A 287 -11.57 13.46 4.88
CA VAL A 287 -10.47 12.75 4.22
C VAL A 287 -10.13 11.45 4.94
N VAL A 288 -10.04 11.48 6.29
CA VAL A 288 -9.72 10.28 7.09
C VAL A 288 -10.75 9.18 6.87
N THR A 289 -12.05 9.49 6.99
CA THR A 289 -13.11 8.48 6.82
C THR A 289 -13.16 7.93 5.39
N ALA A 290 -12.98 8.79 4.39
CA ALA A 290 -12.93 8.38 2.99
C ALA A 290 -11.75 7.44 2.69
N LEU A 291 -10.55 7.77 3.20
CA LEU A 291 -9.36 6.94 3.00
C LEU A 291 -9.47 5.58 3.70
N ILE A 292 -9.96 5.53 4.96
CA ILE A 292 -10.13 4.25 5.65
C ILE A 292 -11.16 3.37 4.92
N LEU A 293 -12.28 3.97 4.47
CA LEU A 293 -13.30 3.23 3.70
C LEU A 293 -12.71 2.68 2.40
N LEU A 294 -11.92 3.49 1.69
CA LEU A 294 -11.26 3.09 0.45
C LEU A 294 -10.23 1.97 0.69
N PHE A 295 -9.37 2.10 1.71
CA PHE A 295 -8.38 1.07 2.03
C PHE A 295 -9.04 -0.25 2.46
N GLY A 296 -10.12 -0.18 3.25
CA GLY A 296 -10.90 -1.34 3.63
C GLY A 296 -11.55 -2.02 2.42
N PHE A 297 -12.15 -1.25 1.52
CA PHE A 297 -12.72 -1.76 0.27
C PHE A 297 -11.65 -2.44 -0.59
N LEU A 298 -10.49 -1.80 -0.78
CA LEU A 298 -9.36 -2.38 -1.53
C LEU A 298 -8.85 -3.67 -0.89
N THR A 299 -8.78 -3.75 0.43
CA THR A 299 -8.37 -4.97 1.15
C THR A 299 -9.34 -6.13 0.88
N LEU A 300 -10.64 -5.86 0.90
CA LEU A 300 -11.66 -6.88 0.59
C LEU A 300 -11.61 -7.30 -0.89
N LEU A 301 -11.39 -6.37 -1.80
CA LEU A 301 -11.14 -6.68 -3.21
C LEU A 301 -9.88 -7.54 -3.39
N GLY A 302 -8.82 -7.26 -2.64
CA GLY A 302 -7.59 -8.06 -2.66
C GLY A 302 -7.83 -9.49 -2.23
N SER A 303 -8.62 -9.70 -1.18
CA SER A 303 -9.07 -11.02 -0.75
C SER A 303 -9.83 -11.75 -1.86
N LEU A 304 -10.78 -11.08 -2.51
CA LEU A 304 -11.54 -11.64 -3.61
C LEU A 304 -10.63 -12.03 -4.79
N LEU A 305 -9.71 -11.16 -5.20
CA LEU A 305 -8.76 -11.44 -6.28
C LEU A 305 -7.83 -12.61 -5.94
N SER A 306 -7.35 -12.68 -4.70
CA SER A 306 -6.53 -13.79 -4.21
C SER A 306 -7.27 -15.14 -4.33
N ASP A 307 -8.54 -15.18 -3.93
CA ASP A 307 -9.37 -16.38 -4.06
C ASP A 307 -9.61 -16.79 -5.54
N ILE A 308 -9.79 -15.81 -6.42
CA ILE A 308 -9.96 -16.06 -7.86
C ILE A 308 -8.68 -16.64 -8.48
N ILE A 309 -7.52 -16.13 -8.09
CA ILE A 309 -6.21 -16.61 -8.57
C ILE A 309 -5.98 -18.07 -8.15
N LEU A 310 -6.46 -18.45 -6.95
CA LEU A 310 -6.33 -19.80 -6.40
C LEU A 310 -7.36 -20.79 -6.94
N SER A 311 -8.46 -20.37 -7.53
CA SER A 311 -9.56 -21.23 -8.00
C SER A 311 -9.44 -21.63 -9.47
#